data_e5ff99b44d6faac16aaf23706cfbd6da
#
_entry.id   e5ff99b44d6faac16aaf23706cfbd6da
#
_cell.length_a   1.000
_cell.length_b   1.000
_cell.length_c   1.000
_cell.angle_alpha   90.00
_cell.angle_beta   90.00
_cell.angle_gamma   90.00
#
_symmetry.space_group_name_H-M   'P 1'
#
loop_
_entity.id
_entity.type
_entity.pdbx_description
1 polymer ?
#
loop_
_entity_poly.entity_id
_entity_poly.type
_entity_poly.pdbx_seq_one_letter_code
_entity_poly.pdbx_strand_id
1 'polypeptide(L)'
;MIRNETGNKFTNNYLQGYSVFIQTDKAIYKPGNTVQFRVIVLSPQLKPAVTGGIDVNLRDGAGNLIRDWARVFTTRGVWAASIDVADKPVLGNWNITVDVNGQLFSKSFQVAEYVLPKFQVRMLTRHSDINSHQTITKTFHL
;
A
#
# COMPACT_ATOMS: atom_id res chain seq x y z
N MET A 1 17.24 -0.73 27.20
CA MET A 1 18.11 -1.80 27.68
C MET A 1 17.60 -2.35 28.99
N ILE A 2 17.28 -3.62 29.05
CA ILE A 2 16.82 -4.29 30.25
C ILE A 2 18.01 -5.06 30.80
N ARG A 3 18.23 -4.97 32.10
CA ARG A 3 19.24 -5.75 32.79
C ARG A 3 18.54 -6.77 33.68
N ASN A 4 19.02 -8.01 33.65
CA ASN A 4 18.65 -8.96 34.67
C ASN A 4 19.49 -8.73 35.93
N GLU A 5 19.17 -9.45 37.00
CA GLU A 5 19.85 -9.33 38.27
C GLU A 5 21.35 -9.64 38.21
N THR A 6 21.81 -10.31 37.18
CA THR A 6 23.24 -10.61 36.94
C THR A 6 23.94 -9.52 36.15
N GLY A 7 23.26 -8.43 35.81
CA GLY A 7 23.84 -7.30 35.09
C GLY A 7 24.02 -7.54 33.58
N ASN A 8 23.52 -8.63 33.05
CA ASN A 8 23.52 -8.86 31.62
C ASN A 8 22.63 -7.85 30.91
N LYS A 9 23.21 -7.17 29.97
CA LYS A 9 22.47 -6.27 29.10
C LYS A 9 21.71 -7.12 28.08
N PHE A 10 20.44 -7.29 28.29
CA PHE A 10 19.58 -7.65 27.18
C PHE A 10 19.50 -6.43 26.29
N THR A 11 20.18 -6.47 25.18
CA THR A 11 19.90 -5.50 24.13
C THR A 11 18.44 -5.67 23.77
N ASN A 12 17.69 -4.59 23.85
CA ASN A 12 16.32 -4.51 23.39
C ASN A 12 16.26 -4.68 21.85
N ASN A 13 16.90 -5.69 21.31
CA ASN A 13 16.79 -6.02 19.89
C ASN A 13 15.35 -6.32 19.51
N TYR A 14 14.53 -6.65 20.50
CA TYR A 14 13.08 -6.83 20.31
C TYR A 14 12.31 -5.54 20.13
N LEU A 15 12.85 -4.41 20.62
CA LEU A 15 12.22 -3.11 20.47
C LEU A 15 12.79 -2.31 19.30
N GLN A 16 13.89 -2.77 18.72
CA GLN A 16 14.52 -2.15 17.55
C GLN A 16 14.31 -3.03 16.33
N GLY A 17 13.04 -3.15 15.94
CA GLY A 17 12.66 -3.87 14.73
C GLY A 17 12.90 -3.05 13.47
N TYR A 18 12.78 -3.72 12.34
CA TYR A 18 12.72 -3.04 11.04
C TYR A 18 11.48 -2.16 10.95
N SER A 19 11.59 -1.05 10.24
CA SER A 19 10.44 -0.27 9.79
C SER A 19 10.15 -0.63 8.35
N VAL A 20 8.93 -1.07 8.08
CA VAL A 20 8.51 -1.49 6.74
C VAL A 20 7.33 -0.67 6.30
N PHE A 21 7.46 -0.06 5.14
CA PHE A 21 6.39 0.70 4.49
C PHE A 21 5.99 -0.02 3.22
N ILE A 22 4.73 -0.35 3.11
CA ILE A 22 4.14 -0.96 1.92
C ILE A 22 3.26 0.09 1.28
N GLN A 23 3.59 0.47 0.06
CA GLN A 23 2.89 1.52 -0.68
C GLN A 23 2.32 0.96 -1.96
N THR A 24 1.05 1.22 -2.20
CA THR A 24 0.35 0.91 -3.44
C THR A 24 0.09 2.21 -4.21
N ASP A 25 0.03 2.14 -5.53
CA ASP A 25 -0.25 3.32 -6.37
C ASP A 25 -1.70 3.80 -6.23
N LYS A 26 -2.62 2.93 -5.76
CA LYS A 26 -4.02 3.26 -5.50
C LYS A 26 -4.50 2.58 -4.22
N ALA A 27 -5.59 3.09 -3.65
CA ALA A 27 -6.29 2.45 -2.54
C ALA A 27 -7.37 1.48 -3.01
N ILE A 28 -7.91 1.67 -4.21
CA ILE A 28 -8.99 0.88 -4.80
C ILE A 28 -8.65 0.55 -6.23
N TYR A 29 -8.81 -0.72 -6.59
CA TYR A 29 -8.58 -1.25 -7.92
C TYR A 29 -9.85 -1.88 -8.47
N LYS A 30 -10.01 -1.83 -9.79
CA LYS A 30 -11.06 -2.53 -10.53
C LYS A 30 -10.55 -3.86 -11.05
N PRO A 31 -11.44 -4.81 -11.40
CA PRO A 31 -11.07 -5.96 -12.21
C PRO A 31 -10.29 -5.53 -13.46
N GLY A 32 -9.24 -6.25 -13.81
CA GLY A 32 -8.37 -5.93 -14.94
C GLY A 32 -7.35 -4.81 -14.72
N ASN A 33 -7.37 -4.13 -13.57
CA ASN A 33 -6.33 -3.15 -13.25
C ASN A 33 -5.01 -3.81 -12.90
N THR A 34 -3.92 -3.09 -13.06
CA THR A 34 -2.61 -3.48 -12.56
C THR A 34 -2.36 -2.81 -11.21
N VAL A 35 -2.08 -3.60 -10.20
CA VAL A 35 -1.63 -3.14 -8.89
C VAL A 35 -0.12 -2.97 -8.95
N GLN A 36 0.35 -1.75 -8.73
CA GLN A 36 1.78 -1.47 -8.55
C GLN A 36 2.03 -1.17 -7.09
N PHE A 37 3.05 -1.78 -6.53
CA PHE A 37 3.39 -1.53 -5.13
C PHE A 37 4.89 -1.61 -4.91
N ARG A 38 5.32 -1.02 -3.82
CA ARG A 38 6.70 -1.09 -3.35
C ARG A 38 6.76 -1.34 -1.86
N VAL A 39 7.81 -2.00 -1.46
CA VAL A 39 8.15 -2.29 -0.07
C VAL A 39 9.43 -1.55 0.26
N ILE A 40 9.40 -0.74 1.31
CA ILE A 40 10.56 0.00 1.81
C ILE A 40 10.92 -0.58 3.16
N VAL A 41 12.14 -1.08 3.29
CA VAL A 41 12.63 -1.69 4.53
C VAL A 41 13.75 -0.83 5.10
N LEU A 42 13.53 -0.31 6.29
CA LEU A 42 14.51 0.49 7.01
C LEU A 42 15.01 -0.28 8.24
N SER A 43 16.28 -0.11 8.52
CA SER A 43 16.89 -0.62 9.76
C SER A 43 16.33 0.14 10.98
N PRO A 44 16.61 -0.33 12.21
CA PRO A 44 16.27 0.42 13.41
C PRO A 44 16.81 1.84 13.45
N GLN A 45 17.90 2.12 12.72
CA GLN A 45 18.49 3.46 12.60
C GLN A 45 17.88 4.28 11.45
N LEU A 46 16.77 3.82 10.85
CA LEU A 46 16.07 4.45 9.74
C LEU A 46 16.94 4.63 8.48
N LYS A 47 17.87 3.72 8.28
CA LYS A 47 18.67 3.61 7.05
C LYS A 47 18.17 2.46 6.19
N PRO A 48 18.42 2.48 4.88
CA PRO A 48 18.08 1.34 4.03
C PRO A 48 18.62 0.05 4.62
N ALA A 49 17.75 -0.92 4.85
CA ALA A 49 18.14 -2.16 5.48
C ALA A 49 18.80 -3.11 4.49
N VAL A 50 19.85 -3.79 4.94
CA VAL A 50 20.42 -4.93 4.26
C VAL A 50 19.89 -6.16 4.99
N THR A 51 19.09 -6.95 4.29
CA THR A 51 18.49 -8.19 4.82
C THR A 51 18.93 -9.39 4.01
N GLY A 52 18.77 -10.57 4.55
CA GLY A 52 19.00 -11.82 3.83
C GLY A 52 17.94 -12.19 2.80
N GLY A 53 17.07 -11.25 2.49
CA GLY A 53 15.88 -11.41 1.66
C GLY A 53 14.62 -11.16 2.47
N ILE A 54 13.57 -10.78 1.79
CA ILE A 54 12.22 -10.63 2.35
C ILE A 54 11.26 -11.56 1.62
N ASP A 55 10.26 -12.05 2.33
CA ASP A 55 9.18 -12.81 1.72
C ASP A 55 7.95 -11.90 1.60
N VAL A 56 7.36 -11.86 0.43
CA VAL A 56 6.18 -11.03 0.16
C VAL A 56 5.10 -11.91 -0.41
N ASN A 57 3.90 -11.84 0.14
CA ASN A 57 2.76 -12.53 -0.42
C ASN A 57 1.56 -11.60 -0.57
N LEU A 58 0.73 -11.93 -1.54
CA LEU A 58 -0.51 -11.24 -1.84
C LEU A 58 -1.66 -12.25 -1.73
N ARG A 59 -2.67 -11.87 -0.94
CA ARG A 59 -3.90 -12.63 -0.79
C ARG A 59 -5.11 -11.81 -1.21
N ASP A 60 -6.09 -12.50 -1.77
CA ASP A 60 -7.36 -11.88 -2.16
C ASP A 60 -8.31 -11.66 -0.96
N GLY A 61 -9.50 -11.14 -1.25
CA GLY A 61 -10.51 -10.86 -0.23
C GLY A 61 -11.09 -12.10 0.46
N ALA A 62 -10.88 -13.29 -0.07
CA ALA A 62 -11.25 -14.57 0.53
C ALA A 62 -10.07 -15.24 1.26
N GLY A 63 -8.89 -14.62 1.24
CA GLY A 63 -7.68 -15.15 1.86
C GLY A 63 -6.88 -16.11 0.97
N ASN A 64 -7.25 -16.28 -0.29
CA ASN A 64 -6.51 -17.12 -1.22
C ASN A 64 -5.17 -16.48 -1.58
N LEU A 65 -4.12 -17.28 -1.65
CA LEU A 65 -2.82 -16.83 -2.09
C LEU A 65 -2.84 -16.57 -3.60
N ILE A 66 -2.66 -15.32 -3.97
CA ILE A 66 -2.63 -14.88 -5.39
C ILE A 66 -1.21 -14.93 -5.93
N ARG A 67 -0.26 -14.44 -5.14
CA ARG A 67 1.15 -14.41 -5.52
C ARG A 67 2.03 -14.55 -4.29
N ASP A 68 3.14 -15.24 -4.50
CA ASP A 68 4.20 -15.39 -3.51
C ASP A 68 5.54 -15.05 -4.15
N TRP A 69 6.27 -14.15 -3.50
CA TRP A 69 7.63 -13.78 -3.87
C TRP A 69 8.55 -14.16 -2.71
N ALA A 70 9.10 -15.35 -2.79
CA ALA A 70 9.97 -15.85 -1.77
C ALA A 70 11.39 -15.30 -1.95
N ARG A 71 11.95 -14.83 -0.85
CA ARG A 71 13.36 -14.46 -0.72
C ARG A 71 13.81 -13.42 -1.75
N VAL A 72 13.02 -12.36 -1.92
CA VAL A 72 13.39 -11.24 -2.79
C VAL A 72 14.31 -10.28 -2.06
N PHE A 73 15.21 -9.65 -2.81
CA PHE A 73 16.20 -8.74 -2.25
C PHE A 73 15.82 -7.30 -2.56
N THR A 74 15.98 -6.46 -1.54
CA THR A 74 15.81 -5.02 -1.72
C THR A 74 17.06 -4.39 -2.31
N THR A 75 16.85 -3.37 -3.14
CA THR A 75 17.93 -2.50 -3.60
C THR A 75 17.81 -1.18 -2.89
N ARG A 76 18.80 -0.81 -2.11
CA ARG A 76 18.78 0.38 -1.24
C ARG A 76 17.54 0.43 -0.34
N GLY A 77 17.16 -0.72 0.20
CA GLY A 77 16.00 -0.86 1.06
C GLY A 77 14.66 -0.89 0.34
N VAL A 78 14.62 -0.89 -0.99
CA VAL A 78 13.37 -0.85 -1.76
C VAL A 78 13.26 -2.07 -2.66
N TRP A 79 12.09 -2.68 -2.67
CA TRP A 79 11.68 -3.69 -3.63
C TRP A 79 10.31 -3.33 -4.18
N ALA A 80 10.10 -3.48 -5.47
CA ALA A 80 8.86 -3.15 -6.13
C ALA A 80 8.38 -4.29 -7.02
N ALA A 81 7.08 -4.41 -7.13
CA ALA A 81 6.44 -5.39 -8.00
C ALA A 81 5.11 -4.86 -8.56
N SER A 82 4.60 -5.56 -9.54
CA SER A 82 3.26 -5.33 -10.07
C SER A 82 2.56 -6.65 -10.30
N ILE A 83 1.23 -6.62 -10.25
CA ILE A 83 0.37 -7.76 -10.54
C ILE A 83 -0.91 -7.28 -11.20
N ASP A 84 -1.36 -8.03 -12.18
CA ASP A 84 -2.63 -7.77 -12.83
C ASP A 84 -3.76 -8.45 -12.06
N VAL A 85 -4.79 -7.67 -11.75
CA VAL A 85 -6.04 -8.19 -11.18
C VAL A 85 -6.81 -8.85 -12.30
N ALA A 86 -7.25 -10.08 -12.09
CA ALA A 86 -8.04 -10.82 -13.07
C ALA A 86 -9.32 -10.05 -13.45
N ASP A 87 -9.91 -10.42 -14.58
CA ASP A 87 -11.17 -9.81 -15.04
C ASP A 87 -12.36 -10.17 -14.13
N LYS A 88 -12.28 -11.31 -13.48
CA LYS A 88 -13.29 -11.78 -12.50
C LYS A 88 -12.61 -12.16 -11.20
N PRO A 89 -12.13 -11.17 -10.42
CA PRO A 89 -11.41 -11.43 -9.19
C PRO A 89 -12.39 -11.66 -8.04
N VAL A 90 -11.87 -12.22 -6.95
CA VAL A 90 -12.55 -12.11 -5.67
C VAL A 90 -12.51 -10.66 -5.22
N LEU A 91 -13.67 -10.08 -5.00
CA LEU A 91 -13.80 -8.69 -4.53
C LEU A 91 -13.53 -8.61 -3.03
N GLY A 92 -13.23 -7.42 -2.56
CA GLY A 92 -13.01 -7.13 -1.15
C GLY A 92 -11.61 -6.62 -0.85
N ASN A 93 -11.21 -6.75 0.39
CA ASN A 93 -9.90 -6.30 0.84
C ASN A 93 -8.84 -7.35 0.53
N TRP A 94 -7.94 -6.98 -0.33
CA TRP A 94 -6.73 -7.75 -0.62
C TRP A 94 -5.62 -7.30 0.31
N ASN A 95 -4.70 -8.20 0.60
CA ASN A 95 -3.67 -7.96 1.60
C ASN A 95 -2.29 -8.33 1.09
N ILE A 96 -1.37 -7.37 1.17
CA ILE A 96 0.05 -7.60 0.94
C ILE A 96 0.69 -7.83 2.31
N THR A 97 1.35 -8.96 2.49
CA THR A 97 2.09 -9.27 3.71
C THR A 97 3.58 -9.39 3.39
N VAL A 98 4.40 -8.79 4.22
CA VAL A 98 5.86 -8.79 4.10
C VAL A 98 6.45 -9.39 5.36
N ASP A 99 7.27 -10.40 5.21
CA ASP A 99 8.08 -10.97 6.29
C ASP A 99 9.53 -10.50 6.15
N VAL A 100 10.01 -9.83 7.18
CA VAL A 100 11.41 -9.41 7.28
C VAL A 100 12.01 -10.07 8.51
N ASN A 101 12.78 -11.11 8.30
CA ASN A 101 13.45 -11.87 9.38
C ASN A 101 12.49 -12.29 10.50
N GLY A 102 11.30 -12.78 10.15
CA GLY A 102 10.28 -13.22 11.10
C GLY A 102 9.36 -12.11 11.62
N GLN A 103 9.56 -10.86 11.22
CA GLN A 103 8.65 -9.76 11.51
C GLN A 103 7.67 -9.56 10.37
N LEU A 104 6.37 -9.58 10.68
CA LEU A 104 5.29 -9.49 9.69
C LEU A 104 4.73 -8.06 9.64
N PHE A 105 4.58 -7.58 8.43
CA PHE A 105 3.96 -6.29 8.12
C PHE A 105 2.91 -6.50 7.05
N SER A 106 1.84 -5.72 7.08
CA SER A 106 0.79 -5.86 6.08
C SER A 106 0.19 -4.54 5.65
N LYS A 107 -0.34 -4.53 4.44
CA LYS A 107 -1.07 -3.41 3.85
C LYS A 107 -2.24 -3.95 3.06
N SER A 108 -3.43 -3.42 3.35
CA SER A 108 -4.65 -3.75 2.60
C SER A 108 -4.91 -2.71 1.52
N PHE A 109 -5.50 -3.18 0.43
CA PHE A 109 -6.13 -2.36 -0.59
C PHE A 109 -7.44 -3.01 -1.02
N GLN A 110 -8.32 -2.27 -1.63
CA GLN A 110 -9.63 -2.76 -2.02
C GLN A 110 -9.67 -3.11 -3.50
N VAL A 111 -10.27 -4.26 -3.81
CA VAL A 111 -10.65 -4.62 -5.17
C VAL A 111 -12.17 -4.59 -5.23
N ALA A 112 -12.69 -3.68 -6.03
CA ALA A 112 -14.13 -3.44 -6.12
C ALA A 112 -14.54 -3.17 -7.56
N GLU A 113 -15.67 -3.72 -7.94
CA GLU A 113 -16.32 -3.39 -9.18
C GLU A 113 -17.19 -2.16 -8.95
N TYR A 114 -16.67 -1.01 -9.33
CA TYR A 114 -17.37 0.25 -9.12
C TYR A 114 -17.28 1.13 -10.36
N VAL A 115 -18.34 1.89 -10.59
CA VAL A 115 -18.34 2.95 -11.58
C VAL A 115 -18.00 4.24 -10.87
N LEU A 116 -16.93 4.91 -11.34
CA LEU A 116 -16.58 6.22 -10.82
C LEU A 116 -17.72 7.19 -11.04
N PRO A 117 -18.29 7.78 -9.97
CA PRO A 117 -19.38 8.72 -10.14
C PRO A 117 -18.89 9.95 -10.93
N LYS A 118 -19.71 10.38 -11.88
CA LYS A 118 -19.50 11.63 -12.59
C LYS A 118 -20.14 12.76 -11.78
N PHE A 119 -19.30 13.68 -11.29
CA PHE A 119 -19.81 14.88 -10.65
C PHE A 119 -19.88 16.02 -11.65
N GLN A 120 -21.04 16.65 -11.72
CA GLN A 120 -21.20 17.95 -12.38
C GLN A 120 -21.13 19.03 -11.31
N VAL A 121 -20.07 19.80 -11.33
CA VAL A 121 -19.98 21.00 -10.49
C VAL A 121 -20.44 22.18 -11.33
N ARG A 122 -21.59 22.76 -10.96
CA ARG A 122 -22.07 24.03 -11.53
C ARG A 122 -21.55 25.15 -10.67
N MET A 123 -20.66 25.95 -11.22
CA MET A 123 -20.28 27.21 -10.61
C MET A 123 -21.16 28.32 -11.19
N LEU A 124 -21.97 28.91 -10.32
CA LEU A 124 -22.66 30.15 -10.62
C LEU A 124 -21.76 31.32 -10.25
N THR A 125 -21.18 31.96 -11.24
CA THR A 125 -20.48 33.23 -11.05
C THR A 125 -21.51 34.33 -11.07
N ARG A 126 -21.64 35.07 -9.97
CA ARG A 126 -22.36 36.33 -9.96
C ARG A 126 -21.44 37.41 -10.52
N HIS A 127 -21.76 37.90 -11.71
CA HIS A 127 -21.26 39.17 -12.18
C HIS A 127 -22.22 40.29 -11.73
N SER A 128 -21.66 41.50 -11.58
CA SER A 128 -22.42 42.72 -11.29
C SER A 128 -23.44 43.04 -12.38
N ASP A 129 -23.34 42.47 -13.55
CA ASP A 129 -24.33 42.49 -14.60
C ASP A 129 -25.25 41.29 -14.47
N ILE A 130 -26.48 41.56 -14.14
CA ILE A 130 -27.57 40.62 -13.87
C ILE A 130 -27.86 39.65 -15.04
N ASN A 131 -27.23 39.83 -16.20
CA ASN A 131 -27.51 39.09 -17.43
C ASN A 131 -26.45 38.08 -17.86
N SER A 132 -25.38 37.91 -17.14
CA SER A 132 -24.35 36.95 -17.48
C SER A 132 -24.24 35.80 -16.47
N HIS A 133 -25.13 34.83 -16.58
CA HIS A 133 -24.94 33.55 -15.92
C HIS A 133 -23.98 32.69 -16.76
N GLN A 134 -22.70 32.71 -16.43
CA GLN A 134 -21.80 31.68 -16.93
C GLN A 134 -21.91 30.47 -16.06
N THR A 135 -22.41 29.38 -16.59
CA THR A 135 -22.41 28.08 -15.94
C THR A 135 -21.17 27.33 -16.41
N ILE A 136 -20.21 27.17 -15.55
CA ILE A 136 -19.05 26.29 -15.79
C ILE A 136 -19.40 24.92 -15.29
N THR A 137 -19.52 23.95 -16.19
CA THR A 137 -19.73 22.55 -15.85
C THR A 137 -18.41 21.80 -15.98
N LYS A 138 -17.86 21.35 -14.87
CA LYS A 138 -16.73 20.41 -14.85
C LYS A 138 -17.22 19.04 -14.45
N THR A 139 -16.85 18.04 -15.22
CA THR A 139 -17.13 16.64 -14.89
C THR A 139 -15.88 16.03 -14.26
N PHE A 140 -16.00 15.54 -13.03
CA PHE A 140 -14.94 14.85 -12.33
C PHE A 140 -15.24 13.35 -12.30
N HIS A 141 -14.19 12.55 -12.53
CA HIS A 141 -14.22 11.11 -12.31
C HIS A 141 -13.42 10.82 -11.03
N LEU A 142 -14.08 10.30 -10.02
CA LEU A 142 -13.47 9.88 -8.76
C LEU A 142 -13.27 8.38 -8.72
#